data_c07b0d9d5df36d59d597fe4e8b8e03e1
#
_entry.id   c07b0d9d5df36d59d597fe4e8b8e03e1
#
_cell.length_a   1.000
_cell.length_b   1.000
_cell.length_c   1.000
_cell.angle_alpha   90.00
_cell.angle_beta   90.00
_cell.angle_gamma   90.00
#
_symmetry.space_group_name_H-M   'P 1'
#
loop_
_entity.id
_entity.type
_entity.pdbx_description
1 polymer ?
#
loop_
_entity_poly.entity_id
_entity_poly.type
_entity_poly.pdbx_seq_one_letter_code
_entity_poly.pdbx_strand_id
1 'polypeptide(L)'
;MNGKLTHLALPCHDLEKTIQWYERFTPLKVIHHREDSGAKVAWIQADDKSIFLVFLQSPDSKEPKPILSPFAHLGIELESEEEVNAIAEEGRQHDCLVWEPRQEPDPVGYVCALSDPDGNLVEYSYGQSIK
;
A
#
# COMPACT_ATOMS: atom_id res chain seq x y z
N MET A 1 -6.76 -28.81 0.24
CA MET A 1 -6.59 -27.89 -0.90
C MET A 1 -5.19 -27.34 -0.95
N ASN A 2 -4.59 -27.31 -2.14
CA ASN A 2 -3.26 -26.75 -2.37
C ASN A 2 -3.42 -25.46 -3.17
N GLY A 3 -3.63 -24.36 -2.47
CA GLY A 3 -3.79 -23.06 -3.08
C GLY A 3 -2.76 -22.07 -2.58
N LYS A 4 -2.62 -20.93 -3.25
CA LYS A 4 -1.67 -19.89 -2.92
C LYS A 4 -2.34 -18.52 -3.11
N LEU A 5 -2.24 -17.69 -2.08
CA LEU A 5 -2.68 -16.31 -2.22
C LEU A 5 -1.66 -15.56 -3.07
N THR A 6 -2.08 -15.01 -4.21
CA THR A 6 -1.16 -14.36 -5.14
C THR A 6 -1.31 -12.86 -5.19
N HIS A 7 -2.52 -12.34 -5.08
CA HIS A 7 -2.72 -10.91 -5.30
C HIS A 7 -3.98 -10.38 -4.64
N LEU A 8 -4.02 -9.05 -4.54
CA LEU A 8 -5.20 -8.28 -4.16
C LEU A 8 -5.42 -7.25 -5.26
N ALA A 9 -6.64 -7.17 -5.79
CA ALA A 9 -6.99 -6.19 -6.82
C ALA A 9 -7.77 -5.04 -6.20
N LEU A 10 -7.44 -3.82 -6.60
CA LEU A 10 -8.03 -2.59 -6.08
C LEU A 10 -8.32 -1.61 -7.21
N PRO A 11 -9.47 -0.92 -7.19
CA PRO A 11 -9.67 0.20 -8.09
C PRO A 11 -8.85 1.40 -7.66
N CYS A 12 -8.54 2.29 -8.61
CA CYS A 12 -7.91 3.57 -8.31
C CYS A 12 -8.48 4.64 -9.22
N HIS A 13 -8.42 5.91 -8.80
CA HIS A 13 -8.95 7.00 -9.63
C HIS A 13 -7.93 7.51 -10.64
N ASP A 14 -6.64 7.37 -10.35
CA ASP A 14 -5.55 7.86 -11.20
C ASP A 14 -4.36 6.90 -11.06
N LEU A 15 -4.20 6.03 -12.07
CA LEU A 15 -3.20 4.96 -12.01
C LEU A 15 -1.78 5.49 -11.92
N GLU A 16 -1.46 6.56 -12.65
CA GLU A 16 -0.10 7.12 -12.64
C GLU A 16 0.28 7.66 -11.25
N LYS A 17 -0.65 8.37 -10.60
CA LYS A 17 -0.44 8.85 -9.23
C LYS A 17 -0.29 7.70 -8.25
N THR A 18 -1.10 6.66 -8.42
CA THR A 18 -1.05 5.47 -7.57
C THR A 18 0.29 4.75 -7.70
N ILE A 19 0.76 4.55 -8.94
CA ILE A 19 2.08 3.94 -9.19
C ILE A 19 3.17 4.77 -8.53
N GLN A 20 3.19 6.08 -8.75
CA GLN A 20 4.20 6.97 -8.18
C GLN A 20 4.23 6.89 -6.66
N TRP A 21 3.04 6.87 -6.04
CA TRP A 21 2.93 6.79 -4.59
C TRP A 21 3.50 5.47 -4.05
N TYR A 22 3.08 4.34 -4.64
CA TYR A 22 3.51 3.02 -4.16
C TYR A 22 5.00 2.78 -4.41
N GLU A 23 5.54 3.27 -5.53
CA GLU A 23 6.98 3.15 -5.77
C GLU A 23 7.82 4.03 -4.84
N ARG A 24 7.25 5.15 -4.40
CA ARG A 24 7.95 6.05 -3.46
C ARG A 24 7.89 5.56 -2.02
N PHE A 25 6.72 5.13 -1.56
CA PHE A 25 6.47 4.86 -0.15
C PHE A 25 6.48 3.38 0.21
N THR A 26 6.69 2.48 -0.73
CA THR A 26 6.72 1.03 -0.48
C THR A 26 7.84 0.39 -1.32
N PRO A 27 8.21 -0.87 -1.03
CA PRO A 27 9.15 -1.59 -1.89
C PRO A 27 8.54 -2.13 -3.18
N LEU A 28 7.28 -1.82 -3.47
CA LEU A 28 6.57 -2.35 -4.63
C LEU A 28 6.96 -1.58 -5.90
N LYS A 29 7.13 -2.31 -7.01
CA LYS A 29 7.48 -1.76 -8.32
C LYS A 29 6.60 -2.38 -9.39
N VAL A 30 6.37 -1.64 -10.48
CA VAL A 30 5.56 -2.12 -11.60
C VAL A 30 6.23 -3.36 -12.23
N ILE A 31 5.45 -4.43 -12.34
CA ILE A 31 5.86 -5.66 -13.03
C ILE A 31 5.06 -5.89 -14.30
N HIS A 32 3.92 -5.21 -14.46
CA HIS A 32 3.08 -5.28 -15.66
C HIS A 32 2.21 -4.03 -15.74
N HIS A 33 2.04 -3.52 -16.95
CA HIS A 33 1.24 -2.31 -17.19
C HIS A 33 0.61 -2.44 -18.58
N ARG A 34 -0.71 -2.18 -18.68
CA ARG A 34 -1.41 -2.20 -19.96
C ARG A 34 -2.64 -1.30 -19.93
N GLU A 35 -3.15 -1.03 -21.11
CA GLU A 35 -4.40 -0.29 -21.27
C GLU A 35 -5.32 -1.08 -22.19
N ASP A 36 -6.56 -1.33 -21.74
CA ASP A 36 -7.57 -2.10 -22.47
C ASP A 36 -8.86 -1.29 -22.54
N SER A 37 -9.25 -0.86 -23.74
CA SER A 37 -10.54 -0.16 -23.97
C SER A 37 -10.75 1.04 -23.02
N GLY A 38 -9.69 1.79 -22.77
CA GLY A 38 -9.72 2.95 -21.88
C GLY A 38 -9.52 2.64 -20.40
N ALA A 39 -9.53 1.38 -20.01
CA ALA A 39 -9.15 0.97 -18.66
C ALA A 39 -7.64 0.82 -18.57
N LYS A 40 -7.04 1.28 -17.48
CA LYS A 40 -5.60 1.19 -17.25
C LYS A 40 -5.34 0.25 -16.10
N VAL A 41 -4.40 -0.67 -16.29
CA VAL A 41 -4.09 -1.71 -15.28
C VAL A 41 -2.59 -1.72 -15.01
N ALA A 42 -2.22 -1.83 -13.75
CA ALA A 42 -0.83 -2.05 -13.35
C ALA A 42 -0.77 -3.14 -12.28
N TRP A 43 0.24 -3.99 -12.37
CA TRP A 43 0.59 -4.97 -11.36
C TRP A 43 1.88 -4.50 -10.71
N ILE A 44 1.91 -4.41 -9.39
CA ILE A 44 3.08 -3.98 -8.63
C ILE A 44 3.45 -5.03 -7.59
N GLN A 45 4.74 -5.28 -7.42
CA GLN A 45 5.25 -6.34 -6.54
C GLN A 45 6.65 -5.96 -6.02
N ALA A 46 6.98 -6.42 -4.82
CA ALA A 46 8.33 -6.26 -4.28
C ALA A 46 9.29 -7.30 -4.88
N ASP A 47 10.59 -7.04 -4.76
CA ASP A 47 11.62 -7.93 -5.29
C ASP A 47 11.62 -9.31 -4.64
N ASP A 48 11.11 -9.43 -3.41
CA ASP A 48 11.01 -10.71 -2.69
C ASP A 48 9.92 -11.64 -3.25
N LYS A 49 9.21 -11.20 -4.29
CA LYS A 49 8.15 -11.98 -4.94
C LYS A 49 6.99 -12.34 -4.03
N SER A 50 6.73 -11.54 -3.00
CA SER A 50 5.53 -11.65 -2.18
C SER A 50 4.28 -11.41 -3.01
N ILE A 51 3.11 -11.40 -2.38
CA ILE A 51 1.87 -11.12 -3.12
C ILE A 51 2.00 -9.80 -3.87
N PHE A 52 1.29 -9.66 -4.98
CA PHE A 52 1.30 -8.41 -5.73
C PHE A 52 -0.07 -7.73 -5.68
N LEU A 53 -0.08 -6.43 -5.93
CA LEU A 53 -1.30 -5.65 -6.03
C LEU A 53 -1.61 -5.41 -7.49
N VAL A 54 -2.90 -5.46 -7.84
CA VAL A 54 -3.39 -5.11 -9.17
C VAL A 54 -4.24 -3.86 -9.01
N PHE A 55 -3.80 -2.76 -9.62
CA PHE A 55 -4.61 -1.54 -9.64
C PHE A 55 -5.27 -1.36 -10.99
N LEU A 56 -6.55 -1.00 -10.96
CA LEU A 56 -7.34 -0.77 -12.17
C LEU A 56 -8.00 0.61 -12.11
N GLN A 57 -7.71 1.43 -13.11
CA GLN A 57 -8.40 2.69 -13.33
C GLN A 57 -9.41 2.50 -14.44
N SER A 58 -10.72 2.56 -14.11
CA SER A 58 -11.76 2.47 -15.12
C SER A 58 -11.91 3.81 -15.85
N PRO A 59 -12.46 3.83 -17.08
CA PRO A 59 -12.68 5.09 -17.80
C PRO A 59 -13.57 6.08 -17.05
N ASP A 60 -14.40 5.60 -16.14
CA ASP A 60 -15.36 6.42 -15.38
C ASP A 60 -14.82 6.82 -14.00
N SER A 61 -13.63 6.38 -13.63
CA SER A 61 -13.05 6.63 -12.31
C SER A 61 -12.46 8.04 -12.27
N LYS A 62 -13.11 8.97 -11.56
CA LYS A 62 -12.71 10.37 -11.55
C LYS A 62 -12.38 10.93 -10.18
N GLU A 63 -12.86 10.28 -9.13
CA GLU A 63 -12.73 10.77 -7.76
C GLU A 63 -11.98 9.78 -6.88
N PRO A 64 -11.10 10.27 -5.98
CA PRO A 64 -10.48 9.41 -4.98
C PRO A 64 -11.55 8.74 -4.12
N LYS A 65 -11.42 7.44 -3.90
CA LYS A 65 -12.37 6.70 -3.08
C LYS A 65 -11.68 5.52 -2.41
N PRO A 66 -11.57 5.50 -1.07
CA PRO A 66 -11.00 4.36 -0.39
C PRO A 66 -11.92 3.15 -0.49
N ILE A 67 -11.34 2.02 -0.83
CA ILE A 67 -12.02 0.72 -0.81
C ILE A 67 -11.67 -0.01 0.48
N LEU A 68 -10.44 0.15 0.95
CA LEU A 68 -10.00 -0.42 2.22
C LEU A 68 -10.44 0.53 3.35
N SER A 69 -11.62 0.25 3.93
CA SER A 69 -12.25 1.12 4.92
C SER A 69 -13.38 0.33 5.60
N PRO A 70 -13.73 0.63 6.84
CA PRO A 70 -13.12 1.58 7.77
C PRO A 70 -11.89 1.04 8.49
N PHE A 71 -11.75 -0.28 8.60
CA PHE A 71 -10.63 -0.93 9.28
C PHE A 71 -9.62 -1.56 8.32
N ALA A 72 -10.06 -1.92 7.13
CA ALA A 72 -9.23 -2.62 6.15
C ALA A 72 -8.02 -1.78 5.73
N HIS A 73 -6.86 -2.43 5.63
CA HIS A 73 -5.62 -1.76 5.25
C HIS A 73 -4.63 -2.77 4.69
N LEU A 74 -3.57 -2.26 4.05
CA LEU A 74 -2.43 -3.06 3.62
C LEU A 74 -1.35 -2.97 4.68
N GLY A 75 -0.54 -4.02 4.82
CA GLY A 75 0.57 -4.03 5.77
C GLY A 75 1.91 -4.25 5.08
N ILE A 76 2.89 -3.42 5.43
CA ILE A 76 4.28 -3.51 4.99
C ILE A 76 5.13 -3.69 6.24
N GLU A 77 5.93 -4.77 6.29
CA GLU A 77 6.87 -4.96 7.39
C GLU A 77 8.20 -4.29 7.04
N LEU A 78 8.73 -3.51 7.97
CA LEU A 78 10.03 -2.84 7.84
C LEU A 78 11.05 -3.52 8.77
N GLU A 79 12.30 -3.13 8.66
CA GLU A 79 13.40 -3.82 9.34
C GLU A 79 13.81 -3.19 10.68
N SER A 80 13.24 -2.01 11.02
CA SER A 80 13.57 -1.33 12.28
C SER A 80 12.52 -0.30 12.66
N GLU A 81 12.52 0.09 13.95
CA GLU A 81 11.68 1.21 14.40
C GLU A 81 12.08 2.51 13.73
N GLU A 82 13.39 2.68 13.47
CA GLU A 82 13.89 3.88 12.79
C GLU A 82 13.30 4.01 11.38
N GLU A 83 13.14 2.90 10.68
CA GLU A 83 12.49 2.92 9.35
C GLU A 83 11.01 3.29 9.45
N VAL A 84 10.30 2.82 10.47
CA VAL A 84 8.91 3.23 10.71
C VAL A 84 8.83 4.73 10.96
N ASN A 85 9.73 5.24 11.81
CA ASN A 85 9.77 6.69 12.08
C ASN A 85 10.11 7.50 10.83
N ALA A 86 11.02 7.00 10.00
CA ALA A 86 11.43 7.67 8.77
C ALA A 86 10.30 7.75 7.75
N ILE A 87 9.56 6.65 7.55
CA ILE A 87 8.45 6.68 6.60
C ILE A 87 7.30 7.56 7.12
N ALA A 88 7.07 7.59 8.43
CA ALA A 88 6.09 8.48 9.02
C ALA A 88 6.45 9.95 8.77
N GLU A 89 7.73 10.32 8.90
CA GLU A 89 8.18 11.68 8.65
C GLU A 89 8.04 12.06 7.17
N GLU A 90 8.37 11.15 6.25
CA GLU A 90 8.12 11.38 4.83
C GLU A 90 6.63 11.57 4.55
N GLY A 91 5.78 10.75 5.15
CA GLY A 91 4.34 10.88 5.02
C GLY A 91 3.82 12.20 5.56
N ARG A 92 4.39 12.68 6.67
CA ARG A 92 4.04 13.99 7.23
C ARG A 92 4.38 15.11 6.25
N GLN A 93 5.56 15.05 5.64
CA GLN A 93 6.02 16.07 4.69
C GLN A 93 5.18 16.08 3.40
N HIS A 94 4.55 14.96 3.05
CA HIS A 94 3.71 14.83 1.85
C HIS A 94 2.21 14.80 2.17
N ASP A 95 1.84 15.20 3.38
CA ASP A 95 0.44 15.33 3.83
C ASP A 95 -0.36 14.02 3.72
N CYS A 96 0.29 12.87 3.90
CA CYS A 96 -0.39 11.59 3.84
C CYS A 96 -0.20 10.72 5.10
N LEU A 97 0.40 11.26 6.16
CA LEU A 97 0.49 10.54 7.44
C LEU A 97 -0.88 10.50 8.12
N VAL A 98 -1.33 9.30 8.50
CA VAL A 98 -2.63 9.11 9.17
C VAL A 98 -2.43 8.68 10.63
N TRP A 99 -1.58 7.67 10.87
CA TRP A 99 -1.26 7.22 12.23
C TRP A 99 0.20 7.55 12.56
N GLU A 100 0.41 8.34 13.61
CA GLU A 100 1.74 8.59 14.13
C GLU A 100 2.34 7.27 14.64
N PRO A 101 3.69 7.13 14.62
CA PRO A 101 4.32 5.92 15.14
C PRO A 101 3.94 5.65 16.58
N ARG A 102 3.62 4.39 16.88
CA ARG A 102 3.28 3.96 18.24
C ARG A 102 3.52 2.47 18.42
N GLN A 103 3.79 2.07 19.66
CA GLN A 103 3.90 0.67 20.02
C GLN A 103 2.50 0.11 20.29
N GLU A 104 2.15 -0.98 19.63
CA GLU A 104 0.93 -1.72 19.86
C GLU A 104 1.25 -3.02 20.61
N PRO A 105 0.27 -3.62 21.31
CA PRO A 105 0.48 -4.91 21.96
C PRO A 105 0.82 -6.02 20.98
N ASP A 106 1.54 -7.04 21.46
CA ASP A 106 1.81 -8.22 20.66
C ASP A 106 0.49 -8.80 20.10
N PRO A 107 0.47 -9.31 18.89
CA PRO A 107 1.59 -9.51 17.95
C PRO A 107 1.82 -8.34 16.98
N VAL A 108 1.23 -7.17 17.19
CA VAL A 108 1.18 -6.09 16.19
C VAL A 108 2.53 -5.41 15.98
N GLY A 109 3.21 -5.00 17.06
CA GLY A 109 4.50 -4.34 16.97
C GLY A 109 4.43 -2.82 16.93
N TYR A 110 5.50 -2.19 16.44
CA TYR A 110 5.64 -0.75 16.33
C TYR A 110 5.15 -0.31 14.96
N VAL A 111 4.16 0.59 14.90
CA VAL A 111 3.43 0.85 13.64
C VAL A 111 3.18 2.33 13.39
N CYS A 112 3.07 2.68 12.11
CA CYS A 112 2.45 3.94 11.65
C CYS A 112 1.63 3.63 10.40
N ALA A 113 0.89 4.60 9.87
CA ALA A 113 0.15 4.41 8.64
C ALA A 113 0.09 5.67 7.79
N LEU A 114 0.17 5.46 6.48
CA LEU A 114 0.02 6.49 5.47
C LEU A 114 -1.25 6.22 4.65
N SER A 115 -1.74 7.25 3.97
CA SER A 115 -2.88 7.18 3.07
C SER A 115 -2.40 7.22 1.62
N ASP A 116 -2.81 6.26 0.80
CA ASP A 116 -2.51 6.28 -0.62
C ASP A 116 -3.38 7.34 -1.36
N PRO A 117 -3.19 7.54 -2.69
CA PRO A 117 -3.95 8.59 -3.41
C PRO A 117 -5.46 8.43 -3.39
N ASP A 118 -5.99 7.24 -3.16
CA ASP A 118 -7.43 7.00 -3.04
C ASP A 118 -7.93 7.03 -1.59
N GLY A 119 -7.04 7.21 -0.62
CA GLY A 119 -7.39 7.21 0.79
C GLY A 119 -7.31 5.84 1.45
N ASN A 120 -6.79 4.82 0.78
CA ASN A 120 -6.56 3.52 1.38
C ASN A 120 -5.39 3.60 2.36
N LEU A 121 -5.55 2.97 3.53
CA LEU A 121 -4.50 2.96 4.54
C LEU A 121 -3.44 1.90 4.23
N VAL A 122 -2.19 2.31 4.38
CA VAL A 122 -1.04 1.42 4.32
C VAL A 122 -0.32 1.52 5.66
N GLU A 123 -0.29 0.41 6.40
CA GLU A 123 0.37 0.31 7.70
C GLU A 123 1.81 -0.15 7.49
N TYR A 124 2.71 0.47 8.20
CA TYR A 124 4.14 0.07 8.23
C TYR A 124 4.44 -0.42 9.64
N SER A 125 5.05 -1.59 9.76
CA SER A 125 5.26 -2.22 11.05
C SER A 125 6.66 -2.78 11.22
N TYR A 126 7.10 -2.84 12.47
CA TYR A 126 8.32 -3.55 12.86
C TYR A 126 8.06 -4.32 14.14
N GLY A 127 8.59 -5.53 14.21
CA GLY A 127 8.54 -6.32 15.43
C GLY A 127 7.26 -7.12 15.61
N GLN A 128 6.58 -7.44 14.52
CA GLN A 128 5.44 -8.35 14.60
C GLN A 128 5.93 -9.74 15.03
N SER A 129 5.25 -10.33 16.03
CA SER A 129 5.66 -11.62 16.58
C SER A 129 5.09 -12.82 15.84
N ILE A 130 4.17 -12.61 14.92
CA ILE A 130 3.60 -13.65 14.05
C ILE A 130 4.03 -13.36 12.63
N LYS A 131 4.67 -14.35 12.01
CA LYS A 131 5.23 -14.22 10.65
C LYS A 131 4.58 -15.21 9.70
#